data_e05236bb6cb7184b921680495224fbaf
#
_entry.id   e05236bb6cb7184b921680495224fbaf
#
_cell.length_a   1.000
_cell.length_b   1.000
_cell.length_c   1.000
_cell.angle_alpha   90.00
_cell.angle_beta   90.00
_cell.angle_gamma   90.00
#
_symmetry.space_group_name_H-M   'P 1'
#
loop_
_entity.id
_entity.type
_entity.pdbx_description
1 polymer ?
#
loop_
_entity_poly.entity_id
_entity_poly.type
_entity_poly.pdbx_seq_one_letter_code
_entity_poly.pdbx_strand_id
1 'polypeptide(L)'
;MCHSHRRIFSQLAQQLIREGKKDKAKAALDYAEKMIPAFNVPYDWQNGAVQMAEAYYQLGDSTKADDMMKALADKAVEYLTWYLSMDDNRFSISTREFEYHWAVLDAEVKIMKKYNSKLAEIYAPKVEELYNLYAERYERLQKMEKK
;
A
#
# COMPACT_ATOMS: atom_id res chain seq x y z
N MET A 1 -17.14 9.15 3.57
CA MET A 1 -16.74 10.36 4.34
C MET A 1 -15.44 10.15 5.13
N CYS A 2 -15.30 9.11 5.91
CA CYS A 2 -14.09 8.88 6.72
C CYS A 2 -12.78 8.74 5.92
N HIS A 3 -12.82 8.21 4.69
CA HIS A 3 -11.65 8.11 3.81
C HIS A 3 -11.05 9.49 3.48
N SER A 4 -11.91 10.47 3.22
CA SER A 4 -11.49 11.85 2.93
C SER A 4 -10.85 12.53 4.14
N HIS A 5 -11.35 12.27 5.35
CA HIS A 5 -10.80 12.84 6.58
C HIS A 5 -9.36 12.37 6.85
N ARG A 6 -9.08 11.05 6.71
CA ARG A 6 -7.71 10.54 6.87
C ARG A 6 -6.75 11.21 5.90
N ARG A 7 -7.17 11.41 4.66
CA ARG A 7 -6.36 12.12 3.65
C ARG A 7 -6.08 13.56 4.05
N ILE A 8 -7.08 14.28 4.57
CA ILE A 8 -6.91 15.66 5.05
C ILE A 8 -5.92 15.74 6.21
N PHE A 9 -6.03 14.83 7.19
CA PHE A 9 -5.08 14.78 8.31
C PHE A 9 -3.66 14.44 7.85
N SER A 10 -3.50 13.57 6.87
CA SER A 10 -2.18 13.26 6.33
C SER A 10 -1.54 14.46 5.64
N GLN A 11 -2.32 15.23 4.88
CA GLN A 11 -1.86 16.47 4.24
C GLN A 11 -1.48 17.53 5.26
N LEU A 12 -2.31 17.71 6.30
CA LEU A 12 -2.02 18.62 7.40
C LEU A 12 -0.72 18.26 8.12
N ALA A 13 -0.54 16.97 8.45
CA ALA A 13 0.66 16.51 9.12
C ALA A 13 1.92 16.75 8.26
N GLN A 14 1.86 16.47 6.97
CA GLN A 14 2.98 16.73 6.07
C GLN A 14 3.30 18.20 5.94
N GLN A 15 2.30 19.08 5.90
CA GLN A 15 2.52 20.53 5.89
C GLN A 15 3.18 21.00 7.20
N LEU A 16 2.72 20.51 8.34
CA LEU A 16 3.31 20.82 9.64
C LEU A 16 4.76 20.35 9.75
N ILE A 17 5.10 19.21 9.17
CA ILE A 17 6.49 18.71 9.10
C ILE A 17 7.36 19.66 8.26
N ARG A 18 6.87 20.11 7.11
CA ARG A 18 7.59 21.08 6.27
C ARG A 18 7.85 22.41 6.97
N GLU A 19 6.93 22.83 7.83
CA GLU A 19 7.06 24.02 8.66
C GLU A 19 7.92 23.84 9.92
N GLY A 20 8.46 22.64 10.14
CA GLY A 20 9.26 22.29 11.32
C GLY A 20 8.44 22.09 12.61
N LYS A 21 7.11 22.04 12.50
CA LYS A 21 6.18 21.87 13.64
C LYS A 21 5.92 20.39 13.91
N LYS A 22 6.96 19.62 14.20
CA LYS A 22 6.90 18.17 14.35
C LYS A 22 5.93 17.68 15.44
N ASP A 23 5.91 18.36 16.59
CA ASP A 23 5.01 18.00 17.70
C ASP A 23 3.53 18.15 17.33
N LYS A 24 3.21 19.21 16.59
CA LYS A 24 1.84 19.44 16.08
C LYS A 24 1.48 18.41 15.00
N ALA A 25 2.42 18.06 14.14
CA ALA A 25 2.22 17.03 13.13
C ALA A 25 1.92 15.68 13.77
N LYS A 26 2.71 15.27 14.78
CA LYS A 26 2.47 14.05 15.53
C LYS A 26 1.11 14.06 16.22
N ALA A 27 0.76 15.15 16.88
CA ALA A 27 -0.54 15.28 17.53
C ALA A 27 -1.71 15.17 16.53
N ALA A 28 -1.59 15.75 15.34
CA ALA A 28 -2.60 15.62 14.28
C ALA A 28 -2.76 14.18 13.79
N LEU A 29 -1.67 13.47 13.60
CA LEU A 29 -1.69 12.05 13.19
C LEU A 29 -2.29 11.16 14.27
N ASP A 30 -1.87 11.32 15.52
CA ASP A 30 -2.39 10.54 16.66
C ASP A 30 -3.89 10.83 16.88
N TYR A 31 -4.32 12.06 16.66
CA TYR A 31 -5.74 12.41 16.70
C TYR A 31 -6.53 11.70 15.58
N ALA A 32 -6.00 11.70 14.36
CA ALA A 32 -6.63 11.02 13.23
C ALA A 32 -6.77 9.50 13.50
N GLU A 33 -5.75 8.86 14.04
CA GLU A 33 -5.79 7.44 14.40
C GLU A 33 -6.86 7.14 15.48
N LYS A 34 -7.00 8.04 16.44
CA LYS A 34 -8.02 7.91 17.49
C LYS A 34 -9.44 8.09 16.95
N MET A 35 -9.64 9.03 16.05
CA MET A 35 -10.96 9.37 15.50
C MET A 35 -11.38 8.48 14.33
N ILE A 36 -10.42 7.94 13.60
CA ILE A 36 -10.65 7.08 12.44
C ILE A 36 -9.81 5.81 12.59
N PRO A 37 -10.13 4.94 13.56
CA PRO A 37 -9.35 3.74 13.80
C PRO A 37 -9.46 2.75 12.65
N ALA A 38 -8.40 1.98 12.41
CA ALA A 38 -8.29 1.04 11.30
C ALA A 38 -9.37 -0.06 11.32
N PHE A 39 -9.90 -0.42 12.48
CA PHE A 39 -10.98 -1.42 12.59
C PHE A 39 -12.33 -0.91 12.06
N ASN A 40 -12.56 0.41 12.05
CA ASN A 40 -13.76 1.03 11.46
C ASN A 40 -13.54 1.41 9.99
N VAL A 41 -12.38 1.96 9.67
CA VAL A 41 -11.99 2.37 8.33
C VAL A 41 -10.60 1.80 8.03
N PRO A 42 -10.51 0.62 7.41
CA PRO A 42 -9.23 -0.01 7.11
C PRO A 42 -8.30 0.90 6.32
N TYR A 43 -7.00 0.73 6.50
CA TYR A 43 -6.01 1.41 5.68
C TYR A 43 -6.16 1.02 4.22
N ASP A 44 -6.08 2.01 3.35
CA ASP A 44 -6.17 1.83 1.92
C ASP A 44 -5.23 2.79 1.21
N TRP A 45 -4.71 2.37 0.05
CA TRP A 45 -3.84 3.21 -0.77
C TRP A 45 -4.44 4.57 -1.11
N GLN A 46 -5.75 4.60 -1.37
CA GLN A 46 -6.44 5.81 -1.82
C GLN A 46 -6.92 6.73 -0.71
N ASN A 47 -6.93 6.28 0.54
CA ASN A 47 -7.52 7.04 1.64
C ASN A 47 -6.51 7.85 2.48
N GLY A 48 -5.28 8.00 2.01
CA GLY A 48 -4.25 8.78 2.69
C GLY A 48 -3.42 8.00 3.71
N ALA A 49 -3.64 6.70 3.88
CA ALA A 49 -2.89 5.88 4.83
C ALA A 49 -1.38 5.83 4.52
N VAL A 50 -1.02 5.79 3.24
CA VAL A 50 0.39 5.82 2.81
C VAL A 50 1.07 7.12 3.23
N GLN A 51 0.41 8.25 2.99
CA GLN A 51 0.93 9.56 3.37
C GLN A 51 1.04 9.72 4.89
N MET A 52 0.12 9.12 5.66
CA MET A 52 0.22 9.06 7.12
C MET A 52 1.43 8.22 7.55
N ALA A 53 1.64 7.06 6.96
CA ALA A 53 2.79 6.22 7.24
C ALA A 53 4.12 6.94 6.94
N GLU A 54 4.22 7.61 5.78
CA GLU A 54 5.38 8.44 5.47
C GLU A 54 5.59 9.56 6.49
N ALA A 55 4.53 10.22 6.93
CA ALA A 55 4.62 11.27 7.95
C ALA A 55 5.14 10.71 9.29
N TYR A 56 4.70 9.52 9.70
CA TYR A 56 5.24 8.85 10.88
C TYR A 56 6.72 8.48 10.72
N TYR A 57 7.15 8.00 9.56
CA TYR A 57 8.57 7.78 9.28
C TYR A 57 9.38 9.06 9.41
N GLN A 58 8.90 10.16 8.83
CA GLN A 58 9.57 11.47 8.90
C GLN A 58 9.67 12.01 10.34
N LEU A 59 8.71 11.64 11.20
CA LEU A 59 8.70 11.99 12.62
C LEU A 59 9.54 11.04 13.49
N GLY A 60 10.09 9.98 12.91
CA GLY A 60 10.87 8.98 13.62
C GLY A 60 10.06 7.90 14.32
N ASP A 61 8.73 7.87 14.14
CA ASP A 61 7.87 6.81 14.67
C ASP A 61 7.75 5.64 13.67
N SER A 62 8.85 4.94 13.50
CA SER A 62 8.95 3.83 12.54
C SER A 62 8.03 2.66 12.87
N THR A 63 7.73 2.42 14.15
CA THR A 63 6.84 1.34 14.58
C THR A 63 5.43 1.54 14.05
N LYS A 64 4.85 2.72 14.24
CA LYS A 64 3.52 3.04 13.68
C LYS A 64 3.51 3.04 12.16
N ALA A 65 4.54 3.60 11.54
CA ALA A 65 4.69 3.60 10.10
C ALA A 65 4.75 2.17 9.54
N ASP A 66 5.54 1.30 10.15
CA ASP A 66 5.66 -0.11 9.75
C ASP A 66 4.33 -0.87 9.92
N ASP A 67 3.60 -0.64 11.00
CA ASP A 67 2.27 -1.26 11.21
C ASP A 67 1.30 -0.88 10.10
N MET A 68 1.26 0.38 9.71
CA MET A 68 0.42 0.86 8.60
C MET A 68 0.86 0.30 7.25
N MET A 69 2.16 0.35 6.96
CA MET A 69 2.72 -0.15 5.70
C MET A 69 2.54 -1.66 5.57
N LYS A 70 2.71 -2.40 6.66
CA LYS A 70 2.45 -3.84 6.69
C LYS A 70 0.98 -4.15 6.35
N ALA A 71 0.03 -3.45 6.97
CA ALA A 71 -1.39 -3.64 6.69
C ALA A 71 -1.74 -3.36 5.22
N LEU A 72 -1.16 -2.30 4.64
CA LEU A 72 -1.33 -1.95 3.23
C LEU A 72 -0.74 -3.01 2.29
N ALA A 73 0.48 -3.44 2.55
CA ALA A 73 1.17 -4.43 1.73
C ALA A 73 0.51 -5.82 1.83
N ASP A 74 0.10 -6.26 3.00
CA ASP A 74 -0.62 -7.51 3.19
C ASP A 74 -1.94 -7.52 2.39
N LYS A 75 -2.66 -6.40 2.38
CA LYS A 75 -3.88 -6.25 1.58
C LYS A 75 -3.60 -6.34 0.08
N ALA A 76 -2.54 -5.68 -0.40
CA ALA A 76 -2.15 -5.76 -1.80
C ALA A 76 -1.76 -7.19 -2.21
N VAL A 77 -0.98 -7.89 -1.38
CA VAL A 77 -0.62 -9.30 -1.60
C VAL A 77 -1.85 -10.19 -1.62
N GLU A 78 -2.81 -9.97 -0.73
CA GLU A 78 -4.08 -10.71 -0.70
C GLU A 78 -4.86 -10.56 -2.00
N TYR A 79 -5.03 -9.33 -2.50
CA TYR A 79 -5.68 -9.08 -3.79
C TYR A 79 -4.94 -9.75 -4.96
N LEU A 80 -3.62 -9.63 -5.02
CA LEU A 80 -2.83 -10.23 -6.09
C LEU A 80 -2.92 -11.76 -6.09
N THR A 81 -2.84 -12.37 -4.92
CA THR A 81 -3.01 -13.82 -4.74
C THR A 81 -4.41 -14.27 -5.17
N TRP A 82 -5.43 -13.49 -4.83
CA TRP A 82 -6.80 -13.77 -5.22
C TRP A 82 -6.99 -13.73 -6.74
N TYR A 83 -6.47 -12.70 -7.42
CA TYR A 83 -6.52 -12.64 -8.89
C TYR A 83 -5.81 -13.82 -9.55
N LEU A 84 -4.66 -14.24 -9.03
CA LEU A 84 -3.93 -15.38 -9.54
C LEU A 84 -4.65 -16.73 -9.29
N SER A 85 -5.57 -16.79 -8.33
CA SER A 85 -6.38 -17.97 -8.04
C SER A 85 -7.60 -18.14 -8.94
N MET A 86 -7.96 -17.13 -9.75
CA MET A 86 -9.09 -17.18 -10.65
C MET A 86 -8.88 -18.15 -11.80
N ASP A 87 -9.99 -18.67 -12.38
CA ASP A 87 -9.93 -19.38 -13.66
C ASP A 87 -9.42 -18.46 -14.79
N ASP A 88 -9.03 -19.07 -15.91
CA ASP A 88 -8.39 -18.33 -17.01
C ASP A 88 -9.27 -17.26 -17.63
N ASN A 89 -10.59 -17.47 -17.71
CA ASN A 89 -11.50 -16.47 -18.23
C ASN A 89 -11.60 -15.24 -17.35
N ARG A 90 -11.76 -15.44 -16.04
CA ARG A 90 -11.80 -14.33 -15.08
C ARG A 90 -10.45 -13.63 -14.96
N PHE A 91 -9.37 -14.38 -14.97
CA PHE A 91 -8.04 -13.83 -14.97
C PHE A 91 -7.79 -12.91 -16.17
N SER A 92 -8.15 -13.35 -17.40
CA SER A 92 -7.91 -12.58 -18.62
C SER A 92 -8.61 -11.23 -18.64
N ILE A 93 -9.79 -11.11 -18.02
CA ILE A 93 -10.52 -9.84 -17.90
C ILE A 93 -10.09 -8.98 -16.71
N SER A 94 -9.30 -9.54 -15.77
CA SER A 94 -8.87 -8.87 -14.53
C SER A 94 -7.40 -8.44 -14.56
N THR A 95 -6.74 -8.49 -15.71
CA THR A 95 -5.31 -8.18 -15.84
C THR A 95 -4.98 -6.74 -15.44
N ARG A 96 -5.86 -5.80 -15.79
CA ARG A 96 -5.69 -4.38 -15.45
C ARG A 96 -5.75 -4.15 -13.93
N GLU A 97 -6.66 -4.82 -13.24
CA GLU A 97 -6.79 -4.77 -11.79
C GLU A 97 -5.57 -5.41 -11.10
N PHE A 98 -5.08 -6.51 -11.64
CA PHE A 98 -3.84 -7.13 -11.15
C PHE A 98 -2.66 -6.15 -11.28
N GLU A 99 -2.46 -5.56 -12.44
CA GLU A 99 -1.38 -4.61 -12.70
C GLU A 99 -1.46 -3.39 -11.78
N TYR A 100 -2.67 -2.89 -11.51
CA TYR A 100 -2.90 -1.80 -10.56
C TYR A 100 -2.44 -2.19 -9.13
N HIS A 101 -2.90 -3.32 -8.60
CA HIS A 101 -2.53 -3.74 -7.24
C HIS A 101 -1.05 -4.11 -7.12
N TRP A 102 -0.46 -4.65 -8.20
CA TRP A 102 0.97 -4.89 -8.24
C TRP A 102 1.77 -3.58 -8.20
N ALA A 103 1.38 -2.58 -8.97
CA ALA A 103 2.01 -1.26 -8.95
C ALA A 103 1.89 -0.59 -7.58
N VAL A 104 0.76 -0.77 -6.89
CA VAL A 104 0.57 -0.31 -5.50
C VAL A 104 1.56 -0.99 -4.56
N LEU A 105 1.69 -2.31 -4.62
CA LEU A 105 2.63 -3.05 -3.78
C LEU A 105 4.09 -2.65 -4.06
N ASP A 106 4.47 -2.49 -5.32
CA ASP A 106 5.80 -2.02 -5.71
C ASP A 106 6.10 -0.62 -5.16
N ALA A 107 5.14 0.29 -5.24
CA ALA A 107 5.26 1.63 -4.68
C ALA A 107 5.39 1.62 -3.15
N GLU A 108 4.64 0.77 -2.47
CA GLU A 108 4.74 0.58 -1.01
C GLU A 108 6.11 0.05 -0.60
N VAL A 109 6.66 -0.92 -1.34
CA VAL A 109 8.01 -1.45 -1.12
C VAL A 109 9.08 -0.38 -1.35
N LYS A 110 8.92 0.48 -2.35
CA LYS A 110 9.83 1.61 -2.57
C LYS A 110 9.84 2.59 -1.41
N ILE A 111 8.69 2.85 -0.80
CA ILE A 111 8.59 3.67 0.41
C ILE A 111 9.29 2.98 1.60
N MET A 112 9.06 1.68 1.79
CA MET A 112 9.75 0.90 2.82
C MET A 112 11.28 0.98 2.68
N LYS A 113 11.80 0.86 1.46
CA LYS A 113 13.23 1.01 1.17
C LYS A 113 13.74 2.42 1.44
N LYS A 114 12.98 3.44 1.05
CA LYS A 114 13.32 4.86 1.28
C LYS A 114 13.57 5.17 2.76
N TYR A 115 12.80 4.56 3.63
CA TYR A 115 12.89 4.76 5.08
C TYR A 115 13.64 3.64 5.81
N ASN A 116 14.33 2.77 5.08
CA ASN A 116 15.12 1.65 5.62
C ASN A 116 14.30 0.69 6.52
N SER A 117 13.03 0.50 6.19
CA SER A 117 12.18 -0.46 6.90
C SER A 117 12.58 -1.89 6.56
N LYS A 118 12.68 -2.74 7.58
CA LYS A 118 12.93 -4.18 7.41
C LYS A 118 11.81 -4.90 6.67
N LEU A 119 10.63 -4.32 6.60
CA LEU A 119 9.52 -4.85 5.82
C LEU A 119 9.85 -4.98 4.33
N ALA A 120 10.75 -4.14 3.82
CA ALA A 120 11.20 -4.23 2.43
C ALA A 120 11.84 -5.60 2.11
N GLU A 121 12.54 -6.22 3.05
CA GLU A 121 13.14 -7.55 2.88
C GLU A 121 12.07 -8.66 2.75
N ILE A 122 10.90 -8.45 3.34
CA ILE A 122 9.77 -9.38 3.30
C ILE A 122 8.98 -9.22 2.00
N TYR A 123 8.69 -7.98 1.60
CA TYR A 123 7.77 -7.71 0.49
C TYR A 123 8.43 -7.56 -0.87
N ALA A 124 9.70 -7.14 -0.95
CA ALA A 124 10.39 -7.02 -2.23
C ALA A 124 10.46 -8.35 -3.01
N PRO A 125 10.78 -9.51 -2.40
CA PRO A 125 10.71 -10.79 -3.10
C PRO A 125 9.30 -11.14 -3.57
N LYS A 126 8.27 -10.76 -2.83
CA LYS A 126 6.87 -11.00 -3.22
C LYS A 126 6.45 -10.20 -4.45
N VAL A 127 6.96 -8.98 -4.60
CA VAL A 127 6.72 -8.16 -5.81
C VAL A 127 7.21 -8.90 -7.06
N GLU A 128 8.42 -9.45 -7.00
CA GLU A 128 9.00 -10.21 -8.13
C GLU A 128 8.28 -11.53 -8.37
N GLU A 129 8.04 -12.29 -7.32
CA GLU A 129 7.36 -13.58 -7.40
C GLU A 129 5.95 -13.45 -8.02
N LEU A 130 5.15 -12.54 -7.52
CA LEU A 130 3.79 -12.33 -8.01
C LEU A 130 3.77 -11.82 -9.45
N TYR A 131 4.72 -10.98 -9.83
CA TYR A 131 4.84 -10.55 -11.22
C TYR A 131 5.23 -11.69 -12.16
N ASN A 132 6.17 -12.53 -11.76
CA ASN A 132 6.59 -13.68 -12.56
C ASN A 132 5.44 -14.65 -12.77
N LEU A 133 4.67 -14.98 -11.74
CA LEU A 133 3.48 -15.83 -11.86
C LEU A 133 2.43 -15.22 -12.80
N TYR A 134 2.23 -13.92 -12.73
CA TYR A 134 1.34 -13.19 -13.64
C TYR A 134 1.83 -13.26 -15.08
N ALA A 135 3.10 -12.94 -15.32
CA ALA A 135 3.68 -12.88 -16.65
C ALA A 135 3.66 -14.26 -17.35
N GLU A 136 4.04 -15.31 -16.65
CA GLU A 136 3.99 -16.69 -17.17
C GLU A 136 2.58 -17.09 -17.59
N ARG A 137 1.61 -16.77 -16.75
CA ARG A 137 0.20 -17.09 -17.04
C ARG A 137 -0.35 -16.25 -18.18
N TYR A 138 -0.04 -14.97 -18.20
CA TYR A 138 -0.46 -14.07 -19.27
C TYR A 138 0.08 -14.49 -20.63
N GLU A 139 1.37 -14.81 -20.72
CA GLU A 139 2.00 -15.31 -21.95
C GLU A 139 1.38 -16.63 -22.42
N ARG A 140 1.09 -17.55 -21.49
CA ARG A 140 0.42 -18.81 -21.81
C ARG A 140 -0.94 -18.58 -22.47
N LEU A 141 -1.75 -17.69 -21.90
CA LEU A 141 -3.08 -17.37 -22.42
C LEU A 141 -3.01 -16.71 -23.80
N GLN A 142 -2.09 -15.78 -24.00
CA GLN A 142 -1.86 -15.13 -25.28
C GLN A 142 -1.47 -16.12 -26.41
N LYS A 143 -0.71 -17.15 -26.06
CA LYS A 143 -0.35 -18.22 -27.02
C LYS A 143 -1.54 -19.12 -27.37
N MET A 144 -2.47 -19.30 -26.44
CA MET A 144 -3.70 -20.10 -26.69
C MET A 144 -4.69 -19.35 -27.60
N GLU A 145 -4.85 -18.05 -27.46
CA GLU A 145 -5.73 -17.21 -28.29
C GLU A 145 -5.25 -17.10 -29.75
N LYS A 146 -3.94 -17.23 -30.01
CA LYS A 146 -3.37 -17.16 -31.36
C LYS A 146 -3.43 -18.47 -32.14
N LYS A 147 -3.90 -19.53 -31.56
CA LYS A 147 -4.14 -20.84 -32.21
C LYS A 147 -5.58 -21.00 -32.64
#